data_ed885fa79bcebec3422086759a220701
#
_entry.id   ed885fa79bcebec3422086759a220701
#
_cell.length_a   1.000
_cell.length_b   1.000
_cell.length_c   1.000
_cell.angle_alpha   90.00
_cell.angle_beta   90.00
_cell.angle_gamma   90.00
#
_symmetry.space_group_name_H-M   'P 1'
#
loop_
_entity.id
_entity.type
_entity.pdbx_description
1 polymer ?
#
loop_
_entity_poly.entity_id
_entity_poly.type
_entity_poly.pdbx_seq_one_letter_code
_entity_poly.pdbx_strand_id
1 'polypeptide(L)'
;MIVDCHYHFEQRLLADNDLLKKMDACGVDKVALMGVINEPIPKPPEFLLKILRFSLTHRSFRFLAKMLAANFTPEGDIKIPTGIFHLYPDPENEPVFQAAADRPDRFLGWVFVNPQGEADQIQELNKWRNNPGFVGVKAHPFWHRYPPVELLPVAAQLAKMGKPLLIHAGFDAHGDYDVLLQKVPDLKLILAHAGFPLYAETWKKIKNNNNVYVDLSQTSYLNDRTTRQAVEYLGVERCLFGTDGPYGVHGDDHLFDYSFLKRRIERIFQDEKIQKMLLGANFLNLIQI
;
A
#
# COMPACT_ATOMS: atom_id res chain seq x y z
N MET A 1 9.71 -10.38 -14.76
CA MET A 1 10.04 -9.12 -14.04
C MET A 1 9.30 -9.15 -12.72
N ILE A 2 9.99 -8.87 -11.62
CA ILE A 2 9.43 -8.76 -10.26
C ILE A 2 9.34 -7.27 -9.92
N VAL A 3 8.15 -6.80 -9.54
CA VAL A 3 7.90 -5.38 -9.28
C VAL A 3 7.15 -5.24 -7.96
N ASP A 4 7.76 -4.52 -7.02
CA ASP A 4 7.13 -4.13 -5.77
C ASP A 4 6.27 -2.88 -6.00
N CYS A 5 4.96 -3.01 -5.85
CA CYS A 5 4.03 -1.90 -6.12
C CYS A 5 3.80 -0.97 -4.93
N HIS A 6 4.32 -1.29 -3.74
CA HIS A 6 4.02 -0.57 -2.50
C HIS A 6 5.24 -0.51 -1.57
N TYR A 7 6.00 0.59 -1.64
CA TYR A 7 7.20 0.80 -0.83
C TYR A 7 7.35 2.26 -0.42
N HIS A 8 7.46 2.51 0.89
CA HIS A 8 7.73 3.85 1.42
C HIS A 8 9.22 4.18 1.35
N PHE A 9 9.58 5.32 0.80
CA PHE A 9 10.97 5.73 0.58
C PHE A 9 11.59 6.28 1.87
N GLU A 10 11.67 5.43 2.90
CA GLU A 10 12.16 5.79 4.24
C GLU A 10 13.66 5.52 4.37
N GLN A 11 14.46 6.49 3.97
CA GLN A 11 15.93 6.39 3.93
C GLN A 11 16.58 6.27 5.31
N ARG A 12 15.89 6.69 6.39
CA ARG A 12 16.38 6.50 7.77
C ARG A 12 16.38 5.03 8.20
N LEU A 13 15.49 4.21 7.62
CA LEU A 13 15.42 2.77 7.86
C LEU A 13 16.25 1.97 6.85
N LEU A 14 16.26 2.38 5.59
CA LEU A 14 17.00 1.70 4.53
C LEU A 14 17.44 2.71 3.47
N ALA A 15 18.74 2.96 3.38
CA ALA A 15 19.31 3.85 2.36
C ALA A 15 19.18 3.25 0.95
N ASP A 16 19.13 4.10 -0.08
CA ASP A 16 18.92 3.74 -1.48
C ASP A 16 19.85 2.64 -1.98
N ASN A 17 21.15 2.78 -1.70
CA ASN A 17 22.15 1.80 -2.13
C ASN A 17 21.96 0.43 -1.46
N ASP A 18 21.45 0.41 -0.23
CA ASP A 18 21.17 -0.84 0.48
C ASP A 18 19.86 -1.45 0.00
N LEU A 19 18.88 -0.63 -0.36
CA LEU A 19 17.67 -1.07 -1.05
C LEU A 19 18.03 -1.75 -2.39
N LEU A 20 18.88 -1.11 -3.21
CA LEU A 20 19.33 -1.68 -4.49
C LEU A 20 20.05 -3.01 -4.31
N LYS A 21 20.97 -3.12 -3.33
CA LYS A 21 21.64 -4.41 -3.01
C LYS A 21 20.63 -5.50 -2.62
N LYS A 22 19.61 -5.17 -1.82
CA LYS A 22 18.57 -6.13 -1.43
C LYS A 22 17.70 -6.54 -2.63
N MET A 23 17.37 -5.60 -3.51
CA MET A 23 16.66 -5.88 -4.76
C MET A 23 17.48 -6.84 -5.64
N ASP A 24 18.76 -6.55 -5.86
CA ASP A 24 19.66 -7.37 -6.68
C ASP A 24 19.79 -8.79 -6.12
N ALA A 25 20.02 -8.92 -4.81
CA ALA A 25 20.13 -10.21 -4.13
C ALA A 25 18.87 -11.09 -4.26
N CYS A 26 17.71 -10.49 -4.49
CA CYS A 26 16.43 -11.19 -4.55
C CYS A 26 15.80 -11.22 -5.96
N GLY A 27 16.46 -10.60 -6.95
CA GLY A 27 15.95 -10.49 -8.32
C GLY A 27 14.70 -9.62 -8.44
N VAL A 28 14.58 -8.58 -7.58
CA VAL A 28 13.53 -7.57 -7.70
C VAL A 28 13.98 -6.54 -8.75
N ASP A 29 13.24 -6.44 -9.84
CA ASP A 29 13.61 -5.59 -10.97
C ASP A 29 13.29 -4.11 -10.69
N LYS A 30 12.08 -3.83 -10.23
CA LYS A 30 11.60 -2.45 -9.99
C LYS A 30 10.83 -2.32 -8.68
N VAL A 31 10.84 -1.11 -8.15
CA VAL A 31 10.06 -0.70 -6.97
C VAL A 31 9.31 0.58 -7.27
N ALA A 32 8.03 0.62 -6.95
CA ALA A 32 7.22 1.84 -6.97
C ALA A 32 7.27 2.51 -5.58
N LEU A 33 8.07 3.54 -5.50
CA LEU A 33 8.33 4.32 -4.29
C LEU A 33 7.17 5.28 -3.99
N MET A 34 6.95 5.58 -2.72
CA MET A 34 6.03 6.62 -2.26
C MET A 34 6.59 7.39 -1.08
N GLY A 35 6.13 8.61 -0.86
CA GLY A 35 6.55 9.44 0.27
C GLY A 35 6.34 8.79 1.63
N VAL A 36 7.12 9.21 2.60
CA VAL A 36 7.04 8.76 3.98
C VAL A 36 5.87 9.45 4.67
N ILE A 37 5.07 8.69 5.41
CA ILE A 37 3.87 9.19 6.08
C ILE A 37 4.07 9.43 7.58
N ASN A 38 5.01 8.74 8.22
CA ASN A 38 5.23 8.79 9.66
C ASN A 38 6.69 8.54 10.04
N GLU A 39 7.04 8.87 11.26
CA GLU A 39 8.30 8.43 11.86
C GLU A 39 8.41 6.89 11.89
N PRO A 40 9.65 6.36 11.85
CA PRO A 40 9.88 4.92 11.94
C PRO A 40 9.22 4.30 13.18
N ILE A 41 8.30 3.37 12.97
CA ILE A 41 7.60 2.66 14.03
C ILE A 41 8.31 1.33 14.29
N PRO A 42 8.77 1.06 15.54
CA PRO A 42 9.34 -0.24 15.89
C PRO A 42 8.31 -1.35 15.72
N LYS A 43 8.79 -2.54 15.35
CA LYS A 43 7.92 -3.71 15.22
C LYS A 43 7.18 -4.00 16.53
N PRO A 44 5.85 -4.06 16.53
CA PRO A 44 5.11 -4.52 17.69
C PRO A 44 5.46 -5.98 18.03
N PRO A 45 5.38 -6.36 19.31
CA PRO A 45 5.55 -7.75 19.73
C PRO A 45 4.64 -8.71 18.94
N GLU A 46 5.14 -9.88 18.57
CA GLU A 46 4.43 -10.83 17.72
C GLU A 46 3.06 -11.26 18.29
N PHE A 47 2.91 -11.29 19.63
CA PHE A 47 1.63 -11.61 20.24
C PHE A 47 0.56 -10.53 19.94
N LEU A 48 0.92 -9.24 19.91
CA LEU A 48 0.02 -8.15 19.52
C LEU A 48 -0.37 -8.25 18.04
N LEU A 49 0.59 -8.60 17.17
CA LEU A 49 0.31 -8.83 15.74
C LEU A 49 -0.62 -10.02 15.52
N LYS A 50 -0.50 -11.09 16.34
CA LYS A 50 -1.44 -12.22 16.30
C LYS A 50 -2.85 -11.79 16.71
N ILE A 51 -2.97 -10.98 17.77
CA ILE A 51 -4.26 -10.42 18.20
C ILE A 51 -4.86 -9.51 17.12
N LEU A 52 -4.03 -8.65 16.53
CA LEU A 52 -4.45 -7.76 15.45
C LEU A 52 -4.98 -8.55 14.24
N ARG A 53 -4.21 -9.50 13.71
CA ARG A 53 -4.63 -10.35 12.58
C ARG A 53 -5.90 -11.16 12.89
N PHE A 54 -6.01 -11.71 14.10
CA PHE A 54 -7.21 -12.40 14.54
C PHE A 54 -8.42 -11.46 14.54
N SER A 55 -8.29 -10.28 15.14
CA SER A 55 -9.40 -9.32 15.26
C SER A 55 -9.82 -8.72 13.91
N LEU A 56 -8.90 -8.56 12.96
CA LEU A 56 -9.23 -8.13 11.60
C LEU A 56 -10.03 -9.17 10.82
N THR A 57 -9.80 -10.46 11.08
CA THR A 57 -10.49 -11.56 10.38
C THR A 57 -11.78 -12.02 11.06
N HIS A 58 -12.04 -11.57 12.30
CA HIS A 58 -13.24 -11.96 13.09
C HIS A 58 -14.08 -10.75 13.47
N ARG A 59 -15.22 -10.57 12.78
CA ARG A 59 -16.10 -9.40 12.91
C ARG A 59 -16.43 -9.01 14.36
N SER A 60 -16.73 -9.98 15.21
CA SER A 60 -17.09 -9.74 16.62
C SER A 60 -15.94 -9.18 17.47
N PHE A 61 -14.70 -9.35 17.03
CA PHE A 61 -13.49 -8.89 17.72
C PHE A 61 -12.84 -7.67 17.06
N ARG A 62 -13.45 -7.11 16.01
CA ARG A 62 -12.88 -5.99 15.22
C ARG A 62 -12.66 -4.72 16.05
N PHE A 63 -13.37 -4.55 17.16
CA PHE A 63 -13.12 -3.46 18.09
C PHE A 63 -11.69 -3.48 18.66
N LEU A 64 -11.10 -4.69 18.87
CA LEU A 64 -9.70 -4.81 19.30
C LEU A 64 -8.73 -4.30 18.23
N ALA A 65 -9.02 -4.56 16.96
CA ALA A 65 -8.20 -4.01 15.87
C ALA A 65 -8.22 -2.47 15.85
N LYS A 66 -9.39 -1.86 16.08
CA LYS A 66 -9.51 -0.40 16.24
C LYS A 66 -8.69 0.10 17.42
N MET A 67 -8.76 -0.56 18.59
CA MET A 67 -7.99 -0.20 19.76
C MET A 67 -6.48 -0.30 19.55
N LEU A 68 -6.01 -1.23 18.70
CA LEU A 68 -4.58 -1.42 18.46
C LEU A 68 -4.02 -0.52 17.36
N ALA A 69 -4.83 -0.16 16.36
CA ALA A 69 -4.34 0.48 15.14
C ALA A 69 -4.92 1.86 14.85
N ALA A 70 -5.96 2.31 15.57
CA ALA A 70 -6.71 3.53 15.27
C ALA A 70 -6.75 4.52 16.44
N ASN A 71 -5.66 4.66 17.19
CA ASN A 71 -5.56 5.66 18.25
C ASN A 71 -4.64 6.81 17.82
N PHE A 72 -5.06 8.01 18.17
CA PHE A 72 -4.33 9.24 17.85
C PHE A 72 -4.27 10.14 19.07
N THR A 73 -3.23 10.98 19.13
CA THR A 73 -3.17 12.09 20.09
C THR A 73 -4.12 13.21 19.66
N PRO A 74 -4.39 14.20 20.52
CA PRO A 74 -5.15 15.40 20.12
C PRO A 74 -4.50 16.16 18.96
N GLU A 75 -3.15 16.12 18.86
CA GLU A 75 -2.35 16.77 17.84
C GLU A 75 -2.39 16.00 16.50
N GLY A 76 -2.85 14.74 16.51
CA GLY A 76 -3.00 13.92 15.32
C GLY A 76 -1.95 12.82 15.15
N ASP A 77 -0.98 12.73 16.06
CA ASP A 77 0.07 11.70 16.01
C ASP A 77 -0.47 10.30 16.30
N ILE A 78 0.19 9.29 15.73
CA ILE A 78 -0.18 7.89 15.91
C ILE A 78 0.18 7.42 17.31
N LYS A 79 -0.81 6.91 18.04
CA LYS A 79 -0.62 6.33 19.39
C LYS A 79 -0.88 4.83 19.35
N ILE A 80 0.17 4.05 19.48
CA ILE A 80 0.10 2.58 19.53
C ILE A 80 0.78 2.04 20.79
N PRO A 81 0.63 0.74 21.14
CA PRO A 81 1.21 0.20 22.38
C PRO A 81 2.72 0.39 22.52
N THR A 82 3.44 0.59 21.43
CA THR A 82 4.91 0.79 21.43
C THR A 82 5.34 2.25 21.54
N GLY A 83 4.43 3.21 21.50
CA GLY A 83 4.75 4.64 21.61
C GLY A 83 3.82 5.58 20.86
N ILE A 84 4.23 6.84 20.81
CA ILE A 84 3.61 7.90 20.00
C ILE A 84 4.59 8.23 18.88
N PHE A 85 4.09 8.31 17.64
CA PHE A 85 4.90 8.54 16.44
C PHE A 85 4.28 9.65 15.62
N HIS A 86 5.13 10.60 15.23
CA HIS A 86 4.68 11.73 14.44
C HIS A 86 4.15 11.30 13.07
N LEU A 87 3.00 11.84 12.69
CA LEU A 87 2.37 11.67 11.40
C LEU A 87 2.60 12.92 10.56
N TYR A 88 3.26 12.77 9.42
CA TYR A 88 3.52 13.88 8.51
C TYR A 88 2.25 14.25 7.73
N PRO A 89 1.77 15.51 7.84
CA PRO A 89 0.55 15.92 7.14
C PRO A 89 0.73 15.93 5.62
N ASP A 90 1.90 16.33 5.12
CA ASP A 90 2.22 16.37 3.69
C ASP A 90 3.45 15.49 3.40
N PRO A 91 3.26 14.24 2.95
CA PRO A 91 4.36 13.37 2.54
C PRO A 91 5.13 13.95 1.37
N GLU A 92 6.47 13.96 1.47
CA GLU A 92 7.34 14.55 0.44
C GLU A 92 7.41 13.67 -0.82
N ASN A 93 7.03 14.23 -1.97
CA ASN A 93 7.09 13.55 -3.27
C ASN A 93 8.43 13.78 -3.99
N GLU A 94 9.14 14.87 -3.71
CA GLU A 94 10.36 15.25 -4.43
C GLU A 94 11.48 14.20 -4.31
N PRO A 95 11.82 13.64 -3.12
CA PRO A 95 12.82 12.58 -3.02
C PRO A 95 12.47 11.32 -3.83
N VAL A 96 11.16 10.98 -3.90
CA VAL A 96 10.66 9.83 -4.67
C VAL A 96 10.94 10.01 -6.16
N PHE A 97 10.59 11.17 -6.72
CA PHE A 97 10.75 11.43 -8.15
C PHE A 97 12.20 11.77 -8.54
N GLN A 98 13.00 12.28 -7.60
CA GLN A 98 14.45 12.39 -7.80
C GLN A 98 15.08 10.99 -7.91
N ALA A 99 14.76 10.08 -6.99
CA ALA A 99 15.27 8.71 -7.05
C ALA A 99 14.81 7.98 -8.34
N ALA A 100 13.57 8.19 -8.77
CA ALA A 100 13.06 7.63 -10.03
C ALA A 100 13.75 8.23 -11.26
N ALA A 101 14.14 9.50 -11.24
CA ALA A 101 14.90 10.14 -12.31
C ALA A 101 16.37 9.64 -12.35
N ASP A 102 16.98 9.44 -11.18
CA ASP A 102 18.37 8.97 -11.08
C ASP A 102 18.51 7.48 -11.45
N ARG A 103 17.47 6.70 -11.25
CA ARG A 103 17.44 5.24 -11.51
C ARG A 103 16.13 4.80 -12.20
N PRO A 104 15.86 5.25 -13.42
CA PRO A 104 14.59 4.98 -14.11
C PRO A 104 14.40 3.50 -14.50
N ASP A 105 15.48 2.74 -14.52
CA ASP A 105 15.48 1.29 -14.70
C ASP A 105 15.05 0.52 -13.44
N ARG A 106 15.14 1.15 -12.25
CA ARG A 106 14.89 0.49 -10.95
C ARG A 106 13.72 1.07 -10.19
N PHE A 107 13.50 2.38 -10.27
CA PHE A 107 12.48 3.07 -9.46
C PHE A 107 11.36 3.68 -10.30
N LEU A 108 10.17 3.56 -9.76
CA LEU A 108 8.95 4.22 -10.19
C LEU A 108 8.43 5.06 -9.02
N GLY A 109 7.50 5.98 -9.24
CA GLY A 109 7.01 6.89 -8.19
C GLY A 109 5.50 7.02 -8.15
N TRP A 110 4.93 6.89 -6.96
CA TRP A 110 3.59 7.35 -6.62
C TRP A 110 3.63 8.81 -6.18
N VAL A 111 2.70 9.62 -6.64
CA VAL A 111 2.43 10.91 -6.02
C VAL A 111 1.61 10.68 -4.76
N PHE A 112 2.15 11.01 -3.60
CA PHE A 112 1.38 10.95 -2.36
C PHE A 112 0.58 12.24 -2.18
N VAL A 113 -0.72 12.14 -1.87
CA VAL A 113 -1.58 13.28 -1.59
C VAL A 113 -2.30 13.11 -0.26
N ASN A 114 -2.51 14.24 0.44
CA ASN A 114 -3.37 14.33 1.60
C ASN A 114 -4.33 15.52 1.45
N PRO A 115 -5.63 15.29 1.26
CA PRO A 115 -6.61 16.39 1.17
C PRO A 115 -6.70 17.27 2.43
N GLN A 116 -6.24 16.77 3.58
CA GLN A 116 -6.21 17.50 4.86
C GLN A 116 -4.85 18.18 5.15
N GLY A 117 -3.86 18.01 4.24
CA GLY A 117 -2.57 18.68 4.33
C GLY A 117 -2.62 20.12 3.83
N GLU A 118 -1.46 20.77 3.81
CA GLU A 118 -1.32 22.14 3.29
C GLU A 118 -1.20 22.17 1.76
N ALA A 119 -0.66 21.09 1.16
CA ALA A 119 -0.45 20.97 -0.27
C ALA A 119 -1.76 20.63 -1.01
N ASP A 120 -2.11 21.42 -2.02
CA ASP A 120 -3.24 21.11 -2.89
C ASP A 120 -2.99 19.83 -3.70
N GLN A 121 -3.87 18.83 -3.55
CA GLN A 121 -3.72 17.51 -4.16
C GLN A 121 -3.66 17.53 -5.69
N ILE A 122 -4.30 18.50 -6.35
CA ILE A 122 -4.29 18.64 -7.80
C ILE A 122 -3.02 19.31 -8.28
N GLN A 123 -2.52 20.29 -7.54
CA GLN A 123 -1.22 20.92 -7.82
C GLN A 123 -0.08 19.90 -7.66
N GLU A 124 -0.10 19.09 -6.59
CA GLU A 124 0.88 18.01 -6.41
C GLU A 124 0.81 16.98 -7.55
N LEU A 125 -0.37 16.50 -7.92
CA LEU A 125 -0.51 15.62 -9.08
C LEU A 125 0.05 16.26 -10.35
N ASN A 126 -0.29 17.52 -10.63
CA ASN A 126 0.17 18.21 -11.83
C ASN A 126 1.69 18.43 -11.89
N LYS A 127 2.35 18.63 -10.74
CA LYS A 127 3.80 18.76 -10.63
C LYS A 127 4.52 17.50 -11.14
N TRP A 128 3.98 16.32 -10.85
CA TRP A 128 4.69 15.06 -11.06
C TRP A 128 4.13 14.15 -12.16
N ARG A 129 2.90 14.34 -12.63
CA ARG A 129 2.22 13.44 -13.57
C ARG A 129 2.93 13.23 -14.91
N ASN A 130 3.80 14.14 -15.31
CA ASN A 130 4.57 14.04 -16.55
C ASN A 130 5.97 13.43 -16.34
N ASN A 131 6.33 13.05 -15.10
CA ASN A 131 7.58 12.35 -14.84
C ASN A 131 7.51 10.93 -15.43
N PRO A 132 8.53 10.45 -16.14
CA PRO A 132 8.53 9.12 -16.77
C PRO A 132 8.32 7.97 -15.77
N GLY A 133 8.72 8.17 -14.50
CA GLY A 133 8.50 7.19 -13.42
C GLY A 133 7.11 7.24 -12.78
N PHE A 134 6.23 8.17 -13.14
CA PHE A 134 4.91 8.32 -12.51
C PHE A 134 3.99 7.13 -12.80
N VAL A 135 3.49 6.48 -11.74
CA VAL A 135 2.60 5.32 -11.86
C VAL A 135 1.15 5.62 -11.46
N GLY A 136 0.90 6.58 -10.59
CA GLY A 136 -0.41 6.91 -10.07
C GLY A 136 -0.34 7.72 -8.78
N VAL A 137 -1.42 7.75 -8.02
CA VAL A 137 -1.50 8.47 -6.75
C VAL A 137 -1.67 7.51 -5.58
N LYS A 138 -0.97 7.78 -4.48
CA LYS A 138 -1.15 7.17 -3.16
C LYS A 138 -1.85 8.13 -2.23
N ALA A 139 -2.75 7.61 -1.40
CA ALA A 139 -3.38 8.35 -0.31
C ALA A 139 -3.62 7.46 0.91
N HIS A 140 -3.74 8.07 2.10
CA HIS A 140 -3.89 7.32 3.34
C HIS A 140 -5.08 7.82 4.19
N PRO A 141 -6.33 7.61 3.74
CA PRO A 141 -7.54 8.02 4.47
C PRO A 141 -7.57 7.58 5.94
N PHE A 142 -7.00 6.42 6.24
CA PHE A 142 -7.02 5.86 7.60
C PHE A 142 -6.24 6.71 8.61
N TRP A 143 -4.97 6.99 8.36
CA TRP A 143 -4.16 7.72 9.34
C TRP A 143 -4.33 9.23 9.22
N HIS A 144 -4.49 9.79 8.00
CA HIS A 144 -4.81 11.20 7.81
C HIS A 144 -6.28 11.54 8.16
N ARG A 145 -7.09 10.54 8.53
CA ARG A 145 -8.44 10.66 9.12
C ARG A 145 -9.45 11.48 8.30
N TYR A 146 -9.49 11.23 6.99
CA TYR A 146 -10.49 11.84 6.11
C TYR A 146 -11.28 10.76 5.35
N PRO A 147 -12.54 11.03 4.98
CA PRO A 147 -13.32 10.11 4.16
C PRO A 147 -12.79 10.11 2.71
N PRO A 148 -12.71 8.94 2.05
CA PRO A 148 -12.21 8.84 0.68
C PRO A 148 -12.91 9.73 -0.36
N VAL A 149 -14.11 10.23 -0.08
CA VAL A 149 -14.82 11.20 -0.96
C VAL A 149 -13.99 12.44 -1.25
N GLU A 150 -13.11 12.85 -0.36
CA GLU A 150 -12.24 14.02 -0.56
C GLU A 150 -11.18 13.81 -1.65
N LEU A 151 -10.97 12.56 -2.09
CA LEU A 151 -10.11 12.21 -3.21
C LEU A 151 -10.82 12.29 -4.59
N LEU A 152 -12.11 12.65 -4.64
CA LEU A 152 -12.84 12.72 -5.92
C LEU A 152 -12.17 13.59 -6.99
N PRO A 153 -11.59 14.77 -6.70
CA PRO A 153 -10.91 15.58 -7.71
C PRO A 153 -9.74 14.83 -8.36
N VAL A 154 -8.89 14.18 -7.54
CA VAL A 154 -7.74 13.39 -8.01
C VAL A 154 -8.22 12.13 -8.74
N ALA A 155 -9.19 11.41 -8.18
CA ALA A 155 -9.75 10.20 -8.79
C ALA A 155 -10.28 10.46 -10.20
N ALA A 156 -10.99 11.58 -10.41
CA ALA A 156 -11.50 11.97 -11.72
C ALA A 156 -10.39 12.27 -12.74
N GLN A 157 -9.26 12.85 -12.31
CA GLN A 157 -8.11 13.06 -13.18
C GLN A 157 -7.40 11.74 -13.50
N LEU A 158 -7.19 10.89 -12.52
CA LEU A 158 -6.55 9.59 -12.69
C LEU A 158 -7.32 8.67 -13.66
N ALA A 159 -8.65 8.65 -13.54
CA ALA A 159 -9.50 7.90 -14.47
C ALA A 159 -9.29 8.35 -15.93
N LYS A 160 -9.24 9.67 -16.19
CA LYS A 160 -8.94 10.22 -17.53
C LYS A 160 -7.55 9.86 -18.04
N MET A 161 -6.59 9.71 -17.13
CA MET A 161 -5.21 9.34 -17.45
C MET A 161 -5.02 7.80 -17.55
N GLY A 162 -6.01 7.01 -17.19
CA GLY A 162 -5.90 5.55 -17.07
C GLY A 162 -4.93 5.09 -15.98
N LYS A 163 -4.62 5.96 -15.01
CA LYS A 163 -3.68 5.68 -13.91
C LYS A 163 -4.41 5.31 -12.61
N PRO A 164 -3.81 4.44 -11.75
CA PRO A 164 -4.46 3.98 -10.54
C PRO A 164 -4.35 4.96 -9.38
N LEU A 165 -5.33 4.83 -8.46
CA LEU A 165 -5.31 5.38 -7.11
C LEU A 165 -5.09 4.23 -6.11
N LEU A 166 -4.01 4.29 -5.33
CA LEU A 166 -3.73 3.36 -4.23
C LEU A 166 -4.13 4.00 -2.90
N ILE A 167 -5.06 3.39 -2.17
CA ILE A 167 -5.48 3.88 -0.85
C ILE A 167 -5.24 2.87 0.27
N HIS A 168 -4.80 3.36 1.43
CA HIS A 168 -4.91 2.64 2.68
C HIS A 168 -6.22 3.05 3.35
N ALA A 169 -7.27 2.27 3.11
CA ALA A 169 -8.59 2.48 3.68
C ALA A 169 -8.59 2.23 5.20
N GLY A 170 -9.52 2.86 5.91
CA GLY A 170 -9.65 2.73 7.35
C GLY A 170 -10.95 2.06 7.78
N PHE A 171 -11.28 2.28 9.04
CA PHE A 171 -12.56 1.89 9.61
C PHE A 171 -13.61 2.97 9.35
N ASP A 172 -14.89 2.58 9.35
CA ASP A 172 -16.05 3.48 9.27
C ASP A 172 -15.94 4.45 8.06
N ALA A 173 -16.12 5.75 8.28
CA ALA A 173 -16.08 6.77 7.22
C ALA A 173 -14.73 6.82 6.46
N HIS A 174 -13.62 6.49 7.12
CA HIS A 174 -12.29 6.46 6.50
C HIS A 174 -12.09 5.26 5.56
N GLY A 175 -13.03 4.30 5.58
CA GLY A 175 -13.04 3.14 4.68
C GLY A 175 -14.14 3.20 3.62
N ASP A 176 -14.92 4.27 3.53
CA ASP A 176 -16.01 4.40 2.57
C ASP A 176 -15.52 4.90 1.20
N TYR A 177 -14.94 3.99 0.43
CA TYR A 177 -14.49 4.25 -0.95
C TYR A 177 -15.58 4.06 -2.01
N ASP A 178 -16.81 3.66 -1.63
CA ASP A 178 -17.90 3.41 -2.59
C ASP A 178 -18.26 4.64 -3.40
N VAL A 179 -18.21 5.79 -2.75
CA VAL A 179 -18.46 7.07 -3.41
C VAL A 179 -17.50 7.33 -4.57
N LEU A 180 -16.23 6.92 -4.45
CA LEU A 180 -15.25 7.02 -5.54
C LEU A 180 -15.68 6.15 -6.72
N LEU A 181 -16.05 4.89 -6.47
CA LEU A 181 -16.44 3.95 -7.51
C LEU A 181 -17.78 4.33 -8.17
N GLN A 182 -18.70 4.93 -7.41
CA GLN A 182 -19.99 5.41 -7.94
C GLN A 182 -19.84 6.66 -8.80
N LYS A 183 -19.00 7.60 -8.38
CA LYS A 183 -18.83 8.88 -9.09
C LYS A 183 -17.79 8.82 -10.21
N VAL A 184 -16.85 7.89 -10.12
CA VAL A 184 -15.75 7.70 -11.08
C VAL A 184 -15.65 6.22 -11.43
N PRO A 185 -16.59 5.65 -12.20
CA PRO A 185 -16.66 4.20 -12.46
C PRO A 185 -15.45 3.64 -13.22
N ASP A 186 -14.74 4.47 -13.98
CA ASP A 186 -13.53 4.07 -14.71
C ASP A 186 -12.24 4.17 -13.87
N LEU A 187 -12.35 4.56 -12.59
CA LEU A 187 -11.21 4.65 -11.69
C LEU A 187 -10.61 3.26 -11.46
N LYS A 188 -9.32 3.11 -11.73
CA LYS A 188 -8.53 1.97 -11.27
C LYS A 188 -8.16 2.19 -9.80
N LEU A 189 -8.80 1.45 -8.90
CA LEU A 189 -8.60 1.59 -7.45
C LEU A 189 -7.81 0.40 -6.91
N ILE A 190 -6.72 0.65 -6.19
CA ILE A 190 -5.98 -0.36 -5.44
C ILE A 190 -6.27 -0.17 -3.95
N LEU A 191 -6.77 -1.21 -3.29
CA LEU A 191 -6.96 -1.23 -1.84
C LEU A 191 -5.74 -1.91 -1.21
N ALA A 192 -5.00 -1.18 -0.39
CA ALA A 192 -3.81 -1.69 0.28
C ALA A 192 -4.13 -2.88 1.20
N HIS A 193 -3.15 -3.77 1.38
CA HIS A 193 -3.17 -4.87 2.34
C HIS A 193 -4.40 -5.76 2.20
N ALA A 194 -4.67 -6.24 0.97
CA ALA A 194 -5.81 -7.08 0.62
C ALA A 194 -7.18 -6.47 0.97
N GLY A 195 -7.27 -5.14 1.02
CA GLY A 195 -8.52 -4.45 1.39
C GLY A 195 -8.75 -4.35 2.91
N PHE A 196 -7.62 -4.17 3.67
CA PHE A 196 -7.70 -3.80 5.09
C PHE A 196 -8.73 -2.66 5.30
N PRO A 197 -9.48 -2.65 6.41
CA PRO A 197 -9.46 -3.62 7.51
C PRO A 197 -10.57 -4.69 7.44
N LEU A 198 -11.34 -4.73 6.37
CA LEU A 198 -12.61 -5.48 6.33
C LEU A 198 -12.58 -6.71 5.39
N TYR A 199 -11.42 -7.15 4.97
CA TYR A 199 -11.15 -8.33 4.11
C TYR A 199 -12.36 -8.96 3.40
N ALA A 200 -13.02 -9.96 4.01
CA ALA A 200 -14.10 -10.70 3.37
C ALA A 200 -15.28 -9.82 2.94
N GLU A 201 -15.65 -8.80 3.74
CA GLU A 201 -16.69 -7.83 3.38
C GLU A 201 -16.24 -6.98 2.19
N THR A 202 -15.00 -6.49 2.20
CA THR A 202 -14.39 -5.76 1.07
C THR A 202 -14.39 -6.63 -0.18
N TRP A 203 -13.89 -7.88 -0.10
CA TRP A 203 -13.82 -8.77 -1.27
C TRP A 203 -15.20 -9.06 -1.85
N LYS A 204 -16.20 -9.31 -1.00
CA LYS A 204 -17.59 -9.50 -1.45
C LYS A 204 -18.11 -8.27 -2.21
N LYS A 205 -17.82 -7.08 -1.71
CA LYS A 205 -18.25 -5.80 -2.28
C LYS A 205 -17.63 -5.54 -3.65
N ILE A 206 -16.32 -5.80 -3.79
CA ILE A 206 -15.57 -5.55 -5.02
C ILE A 206 -15.53 -6.72 -6.00
N LYS A 207 -16.17 -7.87 -5.67
CA LYS A 207 -16.07 -9.12 -6.46
C LYS A 207 -16.29 -8.92 -7.95
N ASN A 208 -17.30 -8.14 -8.32
CA ASN A 208 -17.73 -7.93 -9.70
C ASN A 208 -17.22 -6.61 -10.31
N ASN A 209 -16.32 -5.89 -9.62
CA ASN A 209 -15.74 -4.66 -10.14
C ASN A 209 -14.30 -4.93 -10.61
N ASN A 210 -14.09 -5.04 -11.91
CA ASN A 210 -12.80 -5.36 -12.52
C ASN A 210 -11.79 -4.20 -12.44
N ASN A 211 -12.22 -2.99 -12.06
CA ASN A 211 -11.35 -1.83 -11.87
C ASN A 211 -10.80 -1.73 -10.44
N VAL A 212 -11.19 -2.67 -9.54
CA VAL A 212 -10.69 -2.67 -8.16
C VAL A 212 -9.72 -3.81 -7.93
N TYR A 213 -8.54 -3.47 -7.49
CA TYR A 213 -7.39 -4.32 -7.21
C TYR A 213 -7.07 -4.32 -5.72
N VAL A 214 -6.27 -5.27 -5.28
CA VAL A 214 -5.69 -5.28 -3.93
C VAL A 214 -4.19 -5.54 -4.00
N ASP A 215 -3.39 -4.92 -3.16
CA ASP A 215 -2.02 -5.37 -2.95
C ASP A 215 -1.94 -6.36 -1.77
N LEU A 216 -0.95 -7.22 -1.79
CA LEU A 216 -0.72 -8.28 -0.79
C LEU A 216 0.38 -7.92 0.21
N SER A 217 0.64 -6.64 0.39
CA SER A 217 1.67 -6.10 1.26
C SER A 217 1.35 -6.22 2.75
N GLN A 218 2.32 -5.93 3.61
CA GLN A 218 2.24 -5.80 5.07
C GLN A 218 1.86 -7.09 5.82
N THR A 219 2.85 -7.86 6.17
CA THR A 219 2.68 -9.11 6.93
C THR A 219 2.16 -8.92 8.36
N SER A 220 2.23 -7.70 8.91
CA SER A 220 1.60 -7.36 10.19
C SER A 220 0.07 -7.48 10.14
N TYR A 221 -0.54 -7.25 8.98
CA TYR A 221 -1.97 -7.36 8.75
C TYR A 221 -2.38 -8.68 8.10
N LEU A 222 -1.55 -9.20 7.18
CA LEU A 222 -1.85 -10.37 6.36
C LEU A 222 -1.02 -11.59 6.76
N ASN A 223 -1.69 -12.67 7.14
CA ASN A 223 -1.08 -14.00 7.20
C ASN A 223 -1.23 -14.75 5.86
N ASP A 224 -0.56 -15.89 5.73
CA ASP A 224 -0.59 -16.72 4.50
C ASP A 224 -1.99 -17.15 4.12
N ARG A 225 -2.82 -17.48 5.10
CA ARG A 225 -4.22 -17.88 4.87
C ARG A 225 -5.04 -16.75 4.25
N THR A 226 -4.97 -15.56 4.82
CA THR A 226 -5.70 -14.38 4.33
C THR A 226 -5.20 -13.99 2.94
N THR A 227 -3.88 -14.05 2.68
CA THR A 227 -3.30 -13.81 1.36
C THR A 227 -3.83 -14.79 0.32
N ARG A 228 -3.84 -16.10 0.64
CA ARG A 228 -4.39 -17.13 -0.25
C ARG A 228 -5.87 -16.89 -0.53
N GLN A 229 -6.67 -16.64 0.50
CA GLN A 229 -8.10 -16.39 0.38
C GLN A 229 -8.43 -15.17 -0.49
N ALA A 230 -7.64 -14.10 -0.39
CA ALA A 230 -7.81 -12.91 -1.22
C ALA A 230 -7.64 -13.26 -2.71
N VAL A 231 -6.57 -13.96 -3.07
CA VAL A 231 -6.29 -14.35 -4.45
C VAL A 231 -7.34 -15.35 -5.00
N GLU A 232 -7.70 -16.37 -4.20
CA GLU A 232 -8.72 -17.34 -4.58
C GLU A 232 -10.11 -16.71 -4.79
N TYR A 233 -10.46 -15.73 -3.95
CA TYR A 233 -11.77 -15.09 -4.03
C TYR A 233 -11.86 -14.02 -5.11
N LEU A 234 -10.85 -13.17 -5.27
CA LEU A 234 -10.87 -12.03 -6.18
C LEU A 234 -10.41 -12.39 -7.61
N GLY A 235 -9.60 -13.43 -7.76
CA GLY A 235 -8.87 -13.76 -8.97
C GLY A 235 -7.45 -13.20 -8.92
N VAL A 236 -6.50 -13.95 -9.48
CA VAL A 236 -5.07 -13.61 -9.48
C VAL A 236 -4.80 -12.29 -10.18
N GLU A 237 -5.55 -11.96 -11.23
CA GLU A 237 -5.39 -10.78 -12.08
C GLU A 237 -5.55 -9.46 -11.34
N ARG A 238 -6.26 -9.49 -10.22
CA ARG A 238 -6.56 -8.30 -9.40
C ARG A 238 -5.74 -8.20 -8.14
N CYS A 239 -4.75 -9.08 -7.97
CA CYS A 239 -3.87 -9.10 -6.81
C CYS A 239 -2.46 -8.69 -7.22
N LEU A 240 -1.83 -7.81 -6.44
CA LEU A 240 -0.56 -7.19 -6.74
C LEU A 240 0.45 -7.52 -5.64
N PHE A 241 1.71 -7.72 -6.01
CA PHE A 241 2.80 -7.84 -5.06
C PHE A 241 3.22 -6.46 -4.57
N GLY A 242 3.23 -6.28 -3.27
CA GLY A 242 3.76 -5.13 -2.58
C GLY A 242 4.38 -5.56 -1.25
N THR A 243 5.29 -4.77 -0.71
CA THR A 243 5.96 -5.08 0.56
C THR A 243 5.49 -4.22 1.71
N ASP A 244 5.10 -2.97 1.45
CA ASP A 244 4.94 -1.91 2.44
C ASP A 244 6.27 -1.61 3.16
N GLY A 245 7.35 -1.90 2.43
CA GLY A 245 8.72 -1.68 2.92
C GLY A 245 9.04 -0.20 3.09
N PRO A 246 10.10 0.10 3.85
CA PRO A 246 10.84 -0.80 4.71
C PRO A 246 10.14 -1.07 6.06
N TYR A 247 8.89 -0.61 6.20
CA TYR A 247 8.05 -0.93 7.36
C TYR A 247 7.66 -2.40 7.34
N GLY A 248 7.43 -2.93 8.51
CA GLY A 248 7.18 -4.36 8.60
C GLY A 248 8.49 -5.15 8.66
N VAL A 249 8.48 -6.16 9.44
CA VAL A 249 9.64 -6.97 9.74
C VAL A 249 9.46 -8.32 9.13
N HIS A 250 10.51 -8.78 8.51
CA HIS A 250 10.43 -9.90 7.60
C HIS A 250 11.53 -10.94 7.86
N GLY A 251 12.57 -10.62 8.63
CA GLY A 251 13.65 -11.52 8.99
C GLY A 251 13.75 -11.73 10.50
N ASP A 252 14.57 -12.69 10.91
CA ASP A 252 14.87 -12.96 12.32
C ASP A 252 15.68 -11.82 12.97
N ASP A 253 16.42 -11.07 12.15
CA ASP A 253 17.19 -9.88 12.53
C ASP A 253 16.35 -8.61 12.62
N HIS A 254 15.05 -8.70 12.37
CA HIS A 254 14.12 -7.57 12.34
C HIS A 254 14.38 -6.52 11.24
N LEU A 255 15.15 -6.84 10.22
CA LEU A 255 15.38 -5.99 9.07
C LEU A 255 14.44 -6.33 7.91
N PHE A 256 14.28 -5.37 7.01
CA PHE A 256 13.52 -5.55 5.77
C PHE A 256 14.20 -6.61 4.87
N ASP A 257 13.46 -7.64 4.47
CA ASP A 257 13.97 -8.74 3.67
C ASP A 257 13.04 -9.09 2.49
N TYR A 258 13.42 -8.69 1.29
CA TYR A 258 12.73 -9.09 0.06
C TYR A 258 12.69 -10.61 -0.13
N SER A 259 13.72 -11.31 0.28
CA SER A 259 13.79 -12.76 0.10
C SER A 259 12.68 -13.48 0.86
N PHE A 260 12.36 -13.01 2.05
CA PHE A 260 11.25 -13.53 2.85
C PHE A 260 9.91 -13.32 2.13
N LEU A 261 9.64 -12.11 1.65
CA LEU A 261 8.37 -11.74 1.01
C LEU A 261 8.17 -12.47 -0.33
N LYS A 262 9.22 -12.55 -1.14
CA LYS A 262 9.20 -13.32 -2.39
C LYS A 262 8.93 -14.80 -2.12
N ARG A 263 9.74 -15.44 -1.26
CA ARG A 263 9.55 -16.85 -0.88
C ARG A 263 8.19 -17.11 -0.25
N ARG A 264 7.62 -16.13 0.44
CA ARG A 264 6.24 -16.24 0.97
C ARG A 264 5.22 -16.41 -0.15
N ILE A 265 5.27 -15.62 -1.20
CA ILE A 265 4.38 -15.75 -2.36
C ILE A 265 4.62 -17.10 -3.06
N GLU A 266 5.87 -17.48 -3.30
CA GLU A 266 6.25 -18.75 -3.93
C GLU A 266 5.77 -19.97 -3.11
N ARG A 267 5.85 -19.89 -1.76
CA ARG A 267 5.33 -20.94 -0.87
C ARG A 267 3.81 -21.04 -0.85
N ILE A 268 3.10 -19.91 -0.89
CA ILE A 268 1.63 -19.87 -0.88
C ILE A 268 1.08 -20.39 -2.20
N PHE A 269 1.70 -20.04 -3.32
CA PHE A 269 1.24 -20.34 -4.68
C PHE A 269 2.32 -21.13 -5.42
N GLN A 270 2.06 -22.43 -5.69
CA GLN A 270 3.04 -23.33 -6.32
C GLN A 270 3.06 -23.22 -7.86
N ASP A 271 2.03 -22.60 -8.46
CA ASP A 271 1.93 -22.39 -9.90
C ASP A 271 2.78 -21.18 -10.32
N GLU A 272 3.79 -21.43 -11.17
CA GLU A 272 4.71 -20.40 -11.67
C GLU A 272 3.99 -19.28 -12.45
N LYS A 273 2.88 -19.59 -13.13
CA LYS A 273 2.09 -18.59 -13.84
C LYS A 273 1.42 -17.63 -12.84
N ILE A 274 0.86 -18.17 -11.76
CA ILE A 274 0.29 -17.36 -10.68
C ILE A 274 1.38 -16.51 -10.05
N GLN A 275 2.54 -17.08 -9.72
CA GLN A 275 3.67 -16.36 -9.16
C GLN A 275 4.09 -15.18 -10.06
N LYS A 276 4.29 -15.44 -11.36
CA LYS A 276 4.66 -14.42 -12.35
C LYS A 276 3.64 -13.28 -12.42
N MET A 277 2.35 -13.62 -12.39
CA MET A 277 1.28 -12.62 -12.39
C MET A 277 1.32 -11.75 -11.13
N LEU A 278 1.36 -12.39 -9.95
CA LEU A 278 1.38 -11.67 -8.66
C LEU A 278 2.63 -10.82 -8.50
N LEU A 279 3.83 -11.38 -8.76
CA LEU A 279 5.11 -10.74 -8.48
C LEU A 279 5.42 -9.53 -9.36
N GLY A 280 4.64 -9.27 -10.43
CA GLY A 280 4.89 -8.06 -11.21
C GLY A 280 4.02 -7.88 -12.45
N ALA A 281 3.66 -8.93 -13.17
CA ALA A 281 2.94 -8.78 -14.45
C ALA A 281 1.61 -8.03 -14.30
N ASN A 282 0.86 -8.31 -13.23
CA ASN A 282 -0.41 -7.62 -12.98
C ASN A 282 -0.22 -6.12 -12.76
N PHE A 283 0.79 -5.73 -11.99
CA PHE A 283 1.05 -4.31 -11.74
C PHE A 283 1.53 -3.58 -13.00
N LEU A 284 2.44 -4.18 -13.76
CA LEU A 284 2.90 -3.60 -15.03
C LEU A 284 1.75 -3.41 -16.03
N ASN A 285 0.86 -4.40 -16.14
CA ASN A 285 -0.34 -4.29 -16.98
C ASN A 285 -1.27 -3.18 -16.49
N LEU A 286 -1.45 -3.04 -15.17
CA LEU A 286 -2.32 -2.02 -14.58
C LEU A 286 -1.83 -0.60 -14.90
N ILE A 287 -0.52 -0.35 -14.80
CA ILE A 287 0.10 0.96 -15.04
C ILE A 287 0.48 1.20 -16.50
N GLN A 288 0.31 0.19 -17.37
CA GLN A 288 0.57 0.26 -18.81
C GLN A 288 2.06 0.54 -19.14
N ILE A 289 2.96 -0.25 -18.56
CA ILE A 289 4.40 -0.26 -18.84
C ILE A 289 4.85 -1.65 -19.29
#